data_51801622f293aff2a820f5de3d7294e3
#
_entry.id   51801622f293aff2a820f5de3d7294e3
#
_cell.length_a   1.000
_cell.length_b   1.000
_cell.length_c   1.000
_cell.angle_alpha   90.00
_cell.angle_beta   90.00
_cell.angle_gamma   90.00
#
_symmetry.space_group_name_H-M   'P 1'
#
loop_
_entity.id
_entity.type
_entity.pdbx_description
1 polymer ?
#
loop_
_entity_poly.entity_id
_entity_poly.type
_entity_poly.pdbx_seq_one_letter_code
_entity_poly.pdbx_strand_id
1 'polypeptide(L)'
;VDETEILRRMEEGIYDHEEYAKAMAWTEKYCKPNEGEDFKNRPEKRKTREEKDADWEFIVKMTIIMRDLMVGNPKLLEMGFKEEAIGHNAIAAGFQGQRQWTDWKPNGDFSEALLNTTFDWNGIREAYVLATENDACNGVAMLFGHLLSGCGQMFSDIRTYWSPEAVKRVTGKELTGMAKNGIIHLINSGATTLDATGESHNEAGEPCMKPNWEMTEADVEACLKATTWYPATISVEAVSLPISCLKAVCLSP
;
A
#
# COMPACT_ATOMS: atom_id res chain seq x y z
N VAL A 1 -5.59 5.04 -13.18
CA VAL A 1 -6.57 3.95 -13.32
C VAL A 1 -7.96 4.54 -13.28
N ASP A 2 -8.82 4.11 -14.20
CA ASP A 2 -10.21 4.57 -14.31
C ASP A 2 -11.11 3.74 -13.38
N GLU A 3 -11.86 4.42 -12.53
CA GLU A 3 -12.79 3.81 -11.57
C GLU A 3 -13.91 3.02 -12.25
N THR A 4 -14.41 3.54 -13.37
CA THR A 4 -15.47 2.90 -14.15
C THR A 4 -15.02 1.56 -14.69
N GLU A 5 -13.77 1.47 -15.16
CA GLU A 5 -13.21 0.23 -15.68
C GLU A 5 -13.01 -0.82 -14.57
N ILE A 6 -12.63 -0.41 -13.37
CA ILE A 6 -12.56 -1.32 -12.21
C ILE A 6 -13.96 -1.90 -11.93
N LEU A 7 -14.97 -1.04 -11.84
CA LEU A 7 -16.35 -1.49 -11.55
C LEU A 7 -16.87 -2.42 -12.64
N ARG A 8 -16.67 -2.06 -13.92
CA ARG A 8 -17.08 -2.90 -15.04
C ARG A 8 -16.46 -4.30 -14.95
N ARG A 9 -15.16 -4.37 -14.73
CA ARG A 9 -14.46 -5.66 -14.59
C ARG A 9 -14.98 -6.46 -13.40
N MET A 10 -15.28 -5.83 -12.28
CA MET A 10 -15.88 -6.52 -11.14
C MET A 10 -17.27 -7.07 -11.44
N GLU A 11 -18.14 -6.25 -12.04
CA GLU A 11 -19.52 -6.61 -12.35
C GLU A 11 -19.60 -7.70 -13.42
N GLU A 12 -18.72 -7.65 -14.41
CA GLU A 12 -18.66 -8.64 -15.51
C GLU A 12 -17.77 -9.86 -15.16
N GLY A 13 -17.14 -9.88 -13.98
CA GLY A 13 -16.29 -11.01 -13.57
C GLY A 13 -14.97 -11.10 -14.35
N ILE A 14 -14.45 -9.98 -14.85
CA ILE A 14 -13.22 -9.91 -15.67
C ILE A 14 -11.99 -9.79 -14.77
N TYR A 15 -11.66 -10.86 -14.10
CA TYR A 15 -10.45 -11.05 -13.32
C TYR A 15 -10.15 -12.55 -13.18
N ASP A 16 -8.92 -12.92 -12.89
CA ASP A 16 -8.56 -14.32 -12.69
C ASP A 16 -9.16 -14.86 -11.38
N HIS A 17 -10.17 -15.73 -11.51
CA HIS A 17 -10.88 -16.30 -10.37
C HIS A 17 -10.02 -17.27 -9.55
N GLU A 18 -9.07 -17.97 -10.18
CA GLU A 18 -8.16 -18.88 -9.49
C GLU A 18 -7.15 -18.08 -8.65
N GLU A 19 -6.61 -17.01 -9.24
CA GLU A 19 -5.74 -16.09 -8.53
C GLU A 19 -6.47 -15.38 -7.39
N TYR A 20 -7.71 -14.96 -7.63
CA TYR A 20 -8.53 -14.37 -6.58
C TYR A 20 -8.71 -15.32 -5.37
N ALA A 21 -9.01 -16.58 -5.61
CA ALA A 21 -9.12 -17.55 -4.53
C ALA A 21 -7.80 -17.73 -3.76
N LYS A 22 -6.68 -17.75 -4.48
CA LYS A 22 -5.34 -17.79 -3.89
C LYS A 22 -5.03 -16.53 -3.06
N ALA A 23 -5.36 -15.35 -3.58
CA ALA A 23 -5.19 -14.08 -2.91
C ALA A 23 -6.02 -14.01 -1.62
N MET A 24 -7.28 -14.42 -1.67
CA MET A 24 -8.14 -14.47 -0.48
C MET A 24 -7.57 -15.38 0.61
N ALA A 25 -7.13 -16.59 0.26
CA ALA A 25 -6.52 -17.51 1.22
C ALA A 25 -5.22 -16.94 1.85
N TRP A 26 -4.42 -16.24 1.04
CA TRP A 26 -3.21 -15.56 1.52
C TRP A 26 -3.54 -14.42 2.47
N THR A 27 -4.50 -13.57 2.11
CA THR A 27 -4.91 -12.44 2.95
C THR A 27 -5.55 -12.89 4.26
N GLU A 28 -6.33 -13.97 4.25
CA GLU A 28 -6.88 -14.56 5.47
C GLU A 28 -5.78 -15.03 6.42
N LYS A 29 -4.71 -15.60 5.88
CA LYS A 29 -3.57 -16.08 6.67
C LYS A 29 -2.74 -14.94 7.26
N TYR A 30 -2.45 -13.90 6.48
CA TYR A 30 -1.43 -12.92 6.82
C TYR A 30 -1.99 -11.55 7.21
N CYS A 31 -3.13 -11.16 6.64
CA CYS A 31 -3.68 -9.83 6.87
C CYS A 31 -4.74 -9.80 7.98
N LYS A 32 -5.44 -10.90 8.20
CA LYS A 32 -6.49 -11.05 9.24
C LYS A 32 -7.40 -9.82 9.36
N PRO A 33 -7.98 -9.36 8.24
CA PRO A 33 -8.61 -8.05 8.15
C PRO A 33 -9.81 -7.87 9.09
N ASN A 34 -10.32 -8.97 9.59
CA ASN A 34 -11.53 -9.01 10.40
C ASN A 34 -11.29 -9.43 11.85
N GLU A 35 -10.05 -9.62 12.26
CA GLU A 35 -9.71 -9.87 13.66
C GLU A 35 -9.66 -8.56 14.43
N GLY A 36 -10.31 -8.57 15.59
CA GLY A 36 -10.31 -7.45 16.51
C GLY A 36 -11.50 -6.48 16.36
N GLU A 37 -11.61 -5.60 17.35
CA GLU A 37 -12.66 -4.60 17.38
C GLU A 37 -12.32 -3.43 16.43
N ASP A 38 -13.33 -2.92 15.76
CA ASP A 38 -13.25 -1.73 14.94
C ASP A 38 -13.23 -0.46 15.82
N PHE A 39 -12.16 -0.32 16.62
CA PHE A 39 -12.02 0.80 17.55
C PHE A 39 -11.45 2.07 16.89
N LYS A 40 -10.94 1.96 15.67
CA LYS A 40 -10.38 3.10 14.93
C LYS A 40 -11.45 3.95 14.25
N ASN A 41 -12.58 3.36 13.91
CA ASN A 41 -13.70 4.08 13.35
C ASN A 41 -14.62 4.64 14.43
N ARG A 42 -15.24 5.79 14.16
CA ARG A 42 -16.30 6.32 15.01
C ARG A 42 -17.45 5.31 15.10
N PRO A 43 -18.12 5.18 16.24
CA PRO A 43 -19.18 4.18 16.43
C PRO A 43 -20.23 4.15 15.31
N GLU A 44 -20.63 5.32 14.83
CA GLU A 44 -21.64 5.50 13.77
C GLU A 44 -21.13 5.11 12.36
N LYS A 45 -19.81 4.90 12.22
CA LYS A 45 -19.17 4.48 10.97
C LYS A 45 -18.69 3.02 11.01
N ARG A 46 -18.94 2.33 12.12
CA ARG A 46 -18.55 0.93 12.26
C ARG A 46 -19.45 0.04 11.43
N LYS A 47 -18.82 -0.84 10.67
CA LYS A 47 -19.49 -1.82 9.81
C LYS A 47 -19.70 -3.14 10.56
N THR A 48 -20.72 -3.86 10.16
CA THR A 48 -20.95 -5.25 10.59
C THR A 48 -19.85 -6.16 10.05
N ARG A 49 -19.79 -7.38 10.54
CA ARG A 49 -18.84 -8.39 10.04
C ARG A 49 -19.06 -8.66 8.56
N GLU A 50 -20.31 -8.86 8.15
CA GLU A 50 -20.67 -9.14 6.77
C GLU A 50 -20.30 -7.99 5.82
N GLU A 51 -20.53 -6.75 6.24
CA GLU A 51 -20.12 -5.57 5.47
C GLU A 51 -18.59 -5.48 5.32
N LYS A 52 -17.83 -5.82 6.37
CA LYS A 52 -16.36 -5.84 6.31
C LYS A 52 -15.85 -6.96 5.40
N ASP A 53 -16.47 -8.12 5.46
CA ASP A 53 -16.10 -9.24 4.59
C ASP A 53 -16.37 -8.91 3.11
N ALA A 54 -17.50 -8.28 2.81
CA ALA A 54 -17.82 -7.81 1.46
C ALA A 54 -16.85 -6.73 0.96
N ASP A 55 -16.50 -5.76 1.82
CA ASP A 55 -15.49 -4.75 1.50
C ASP A 55 -14.13 -5.41 1.21
N TRP A 56 -13.76 -6.43 1.99
CA TRP A 56 -12.50 -7.12 1.84
C TRP A 56 -12.41 -7.90 0.52
N GLU A 57 -13.46 -8.63 0.17
CA GLU A 57 -13.56 -9.29 -1.13
C GLU A 57 -13.43 -8.29 -2.29
N PHE A 58 -14.12 -7.14 -2.15
CA PHE A 58 -14.04 -6.07 -3.14
C PHE A 58 -12.61 -5.56 -3.31
N ILE A 59 -11.93 -5.26 -2.20
CA ILE A 59 -10.56 -4.71 -2.19
C ILE A 59 -9.55 -5.68 -2.81
N VAL A 60 -9.66 -6.98 -2.53
CA VAL A 60 -8.77 -7.98 -3.12
C VAL A 60 -9.00 -8.10 -4.63
N LYS A 61 -10.26 -8.14 -5.08
CA LYS A 61 -10.59 -8.10 -6.53
C LYS A 61 -10.04 -6.84 -7.18
N MET A 62 -10.25 -5.68 -6.56
CA MET A 62 -9.74 -4.40 -7.05
C MET A 62 -8.23 -4.43 -7.24
N THR A 63 -7.48 -5.00 -6.31
CA THR A 63 -6.02 -5.10 -6.39
C THR A 63 -5.55 -5.91 -7.60
N ILE A 64 -6.18 -7.04 -7.85
CA ILE A 64 -5.90 -7.88 -9.03
C ILE A 64 -6.22 -7.10 -10.31
N ILE A 65 -7.41 -6.50 -10.40
CA ILE A 65 -7.85 -5.73 -11.56
C ILE A 65 -6.91 -4.54 -11.83
N MET A 66 -6.50 -3.81 -10.79
CA MET A 66 -5.57 -2.68 -10.95
C MET A 66 -4.21 -3.13 -11.50
N ARG A 67 -3.66 -4.23 -11.00
CA ARG A 67 -2.44 -4.84 -11.55
C ARG A 67 -2.65 -5.22 -13.02
N ASP A 68 -3.74 -5.92 -13.33
CA ASP A 68 -4.02 -6.39 -14.68
C ASP A 68 -4.26 -5.24 -15.67
N LEU A 69 -4.81 -4.12 -15.21
CA LEU A 69 -4.87 -2.89 -15.99
C LEU A 69 -3.47 -2.35 -16.32
N MET A 70 -2.51 -2.47 -15.40
CA MET A 70 -1.14 -2.02 -15.66
C MET A 70 -0.42 -2.93 -16.64
N VAL A 71 -0.34 -4.21 -16.32
CA VAL A 71 0.60 -5.14 -17.00
C VAL A 71 -0.08 -6.19 -17.88
N GLY A 72 -1.41 -6.28 -17.84
CA GLY A 72 -2.17 -7.33 -18.49
C GLY A 72 -2.18 -8.64 -17.70
N ASN A 73 -2.99 -9.59 -18.21
CA ASN A 73 -3.07 -10.93 -17.62
C ASN A 73 -3.44 -11.94 -18.73
N PRO A 74 -2.53 -12.84 -19.13
CA PRO A 74 -2.81 -13.84 -20.18
C PRO A 74 -3.98 -14.76 -19.84
N LYS A 75 -4.30 -14.98 -18.57
CA LYS A 75 -5.44 -15.80 -18.17
C LYS A 75 -6.77 -15.22 -18.64
N LEU A 76 -6.88 -13.90 -18.71
CA LEU A 76 -8.07 -13.23 -19.25
C LEU A 76 -8.28 -13.56 -20.73
N LEU A 77 -7.19 -13.76 -21.49
CA LEU A 77 -7.29 -14.19 -22.89
C LEU A 77 -7.91 -15.60 -23.01
N GLU A 78 -7.52 -16.52 -22.12
CA GLU A 78 -8.11 -17.87 -22.06
C GLU A 78 -9.61 -17.83 -21.70
N MET A 79 -10.00 -16.86 -20.90
CA MET A 79 -11.40 -16.61 -20.50
C MET A 79 -12.21 -15.90 -21.60
N GLY A 80 -11.57 -15.45 -22.68
CA GLY A 80 -12.23 -14.80 -23.82
C GLY A 80 -12.16 -13.27 -23.83
N PHE A 81 -11.53 -12.65 -22.84
CA PHE A 81 -11.37 -11.20 -22.67
C PHE A 81 -10.07 -10.72 -23.31
N LYS A 82 -10.06 -10.63 -24.65
CA LYS A 82 -8.84 -10.37 -25.42
C LYS A 82 -8.25 -8.98 -25.20
N GLU A 83 -9.10 -7.98 -25.08
CA GLU A 83 -8.67 -6.59 -24.91
C GLU A 83 -8.15 -6.37 -23.48
N GLU A 84 -8.86 -6.89 -22.50
CA GLU A 84 -8.51 -6.76 -21.10
C GLU A 84 -7.23 -7.53 -20.73
N ALA A 85 -6.93 -8.59 -21.46
CA ALA A 85 -5.72 -9.40 -21.25
C ALA A 85 -4.42 -8.64 -21.55
N ILE A 86 -4.47 -7.61 -22.41
CA ILE A 86 -3.27 -6.89 -22.86
C ILE A 86 -2.74 -5.94 -21.77
N GLY A 87 -3.63 -5.27 -21.01
CA GLY A 87 -3.27 -4.18 -20.12
C GLY A 87 -2.73 -2.96 -20.86
N HIS A 88 -2.16 -2.03 -20.11
CA HIS A 88 -1.64 -0.77 -20.66
C HIS A 88 -0.11 -0.73 -20.79
N ASN A 89 0.59 -1.82 -20.48
CA ASN A 89 2.05 -1.87 -20.40
C ASN A 89 2.63 -0.69 -19.57
N ALA A 90 2.00 -0.42 -18.43
CA ALA A 90 2.32 0.71 -17.60
C ALA A 90 3.42 0.35 -16.58
N ILE A 91 4.43 1.20 -16.47
CA ILE A 91 5.52 1.08 -15.49
C ILE A 91 5.21 1.81 -14.18
N ALA A 92 4.21 2.69 -14.21
CA ALA A 92 3.66 3.34 -13.03
C ALA A 92 2.19 3.68 -13.28
N ALA A 93 1.40 3.77 -12.23
CA ALA A 93 0.00 4.12 -12.29
C ALA A 93 -0.41 4.95 -11.07
N GLY A 94 -1.65 5.44 -11.08
CA GLY A 94 -2.27 6.10 -9.96
C GLY A 94 -3.77 5.84 -9.95
N PHE A 95 -4.39 5.87 -8.79
CA PHE A 95 -5.82 5.72 -8.63
C PHE A 95 -6.47 7.10 -8.53
N GLN A 96 -7.11 7.51 -9.64
CA GLN A 96 -7.73 8.83 -9.73
C GLN A 96 -9.09 8.83 -9.02
N GLY A 97 -9.45 9.97 -8.41
CA GLY A 97 -10.78 10.14 -7.81
C GLY A 97 -10.96 9.45 -6.45
N GLN A 98 -9.90 8.99 -5.84
CA GLN A 98 -9.93 8.20 -4.61
C GLN A 98 -10.83 8.80 -3.52
N ARG A 99 -10.88 10.13 -3.37
CA ARG A 99 -11.74 10.78 -2.40
C ARG A 99 -13.24 10.57 -2.68
N GLN A 100 -13.68 10.77 -3.93
CA GLN A 100 -15.06 10.56 -4.34
C GLN A 100 -15.42 9.08 -4.28
N TRP A 101 -14.49 8.21 -4.67
CA TRP A 101 -14.64 6.78 -4.58
C TRP A 101 -14.94 6.33 -3.13
N THR A 102 -14.20 6.84 -2.15
CA THR A 102 -14.36 6.45 -0.74
C THR A 102 -15.65 6.93 -0.09
N ASP A 103 -16.42 7.80 -0.73
CA ASP A 103 -17.75 8.16 -0.25
C ASP A 103 -18.75 6.99 -0.32
N TRP A 104 -18.47 5.98 -1.17
CA TRP A 104 -19.41 4.89 -1.42
C TRP A 104 -18.77 3.53 -1.74
N LYS A 105 -17.46 3.45 -1.86
CA LYS A 105 -16.70 2.22 -2.12
C LYS A 105 -15.51 2.11 -1.15
N PRO A 106 -14.99 0.90 -0.90
CA PRO A 106 -13.74 0.72 -0.18
C PRO A 106 -12.58 1.45 -0.86
N ASN A 107 -11.68 2.02 -0.06
CA ASN A 107 -10.53 2.76 -0.60
C ASN A 107 -9.47 1.85 -1.26
N GLY A 108 -8.48 2.48 -1.91
CA GLY A 108 -7.40 1.80 -2.61
C GLY A 108 -6.18 1.47 -1.76
N ASP A 109 -6.18 1.74 -0.46
CA ASP A 109 -4.99 1.66 0.39
C ASP A 109 -4.32 0.28 0.41
N PHE A 110 -5.12 -0.78 0.44
CA PHE A 110 -4.59 -2.14 0.35
C PHE A 110 -3.92 -2.40 -1.01
N SER A 111 -4.56 -1.96 -2.09
CA SER A 111 -4.00 -2.10 -3.45
C SER A 111 -2.69 -1.33 -3.58
N GLU A 112 -2.63 -0.11 -3.05
CA GLU A 112 -1.42 0.71 -3.05
C GLU A 112 -0.31 0.06 -2.23
N ALA A 113 -0.61 -0.42 -1.02
CA ALA A 113 0.37 -1.12 -0.20
C ALA A 113 0.94 -2.32 -0.92
N LEU A 114 0.07 -3.19 -1.42
CA LEU A 114 0.48 -4.47 -1.96
C LEU A 114 1.16 -4.34 -3.32
N LEU A 115 0.67 -3.47 -4.20
CA LEU A 115 1.29 -3.27 -5.51
C LEU A 115 2.67 -2.60 -5.41
N ASN A 116 2.87 -1.73 -4.43
CA ASN A 116 4.19 -1.13 -4.18
C ASN A 116 5.16 -2.04 -3.41
N THR A 117 4.74 -3.22 -2.98
CA THR A 117 5.54 -4.20 -2.25
C THR A 117 6.23 -5.17 -3.21
N THR A 118 7.40 -5.70 -2.85
CA THR A 118 8.16 -6.66 -3.66
C THR A 118 7.69 -8.12 -3.51
N PHE A 119 6.57 -8.35 -2.87
CA PHE A 119 5.97 -9.67 -2.72
C PHE A 119 4.44 -9.59 -2.61
N ASP A 120 3.78 -10.68 -2.94
CA ASP A 120 2.34 -10.87 -2.74
C ASP A 120 2.01 -12.37 -2.61
N TRP A 121 0.75 -12.73 -2.84
CA TRP A 121 0.30 -14.13 -2.84
C TRP A 121 0.97 -15.01 -3.89
N ASN A 122 1.64 -14.45 -4.90
CA ASN A 122 2.41 -15.18 -5.89
C ASN A 122 3.88 -15.37 -5.50
N GLY A 123 4.31 -14.80 -4.38
CA GLY A 123 5.67 -14.83 -3.89
C GLY A 123 6.43 -13.52 -4.14
N ILE A 124 7.75 -13.60 -4.11
CA ILE A 124 8.64 -12.46 -4.33
C ILE A 124 8.61 -12.07 -5.82
N ARG A 125 8.46 -10.78 -6.09
CA ARG A 125 8.39 -10.20 -7.44
C ARG A 125 8.91 -8.77 -7.46
N GLU A 126 9.10 -8.22 -8.64
CA GLU A 126 9.32 -6.80 -8.81
C GLU A 126 8.08 -6.01 -8.34
N ALA A 127 8.30 -4.91 -7.60
CA ALA A 127 7.24 -4.03 -7.17
C ALA A 127 6.64 -3.26 -8.36
N TYR A 128 5.35 -3.06 -8.34
CA TYR A 128 4.71 -2.08 -9.21
C TYR A 128 4.82 -0.68 -8.56
N VAL A 129 4.62 0.36 -9.34
CA VAL A 129 4.57 1.73 -8.81
C VAL A 129 3.15 2.25 -8.92
N LEU A 130 2.48 2.42 -7.78
CA LEU A 130 1.13 2.94 -7.70
C LEU A 130 1.08 4.15 -6.77
N ALA A 131 0.84 5.34 -7.35
CA ALA A 131 0.78 6.58 -6.60
C ALA A 131 -0.61 6.81 -6.01
N THR A 132 -0.67 7.20 -4.75
CA THR A 132 -1.90 7.59 -4.06
C THR A 132 -2.53 8.80 -4.75
N GLU A 133 -3.87 8.81 -4.85
CA GLU A 133 -4.66 9.91 -5.43
C GLU A 133 -4.25 10.32 -6.86
N ASN A 134 -3.51 9.48 -7.55
CA ASN A 134 -2.96 9.77 -8.89
C ASN A 134 -2.02 11.00 -8.91
N ASP A 135 -1.28 11.26 -7.83
CA ASP A 135 -0.24 12.29 -7.82
C ASP A 135 0.91 11.88 -8.75
N ALA A 136 0.87 12.41 -9.96
CA ALA A 136 1.83 12.06 -11.01
C ALA A 136 3.27 12.45 -10.65
N CYS A 137 3.48 13.56 -9.96
CA CYS A 137 4.82 14.01 -9.57
C CYS A 137 5.44 13.05 -8.57
N ASN A 138 4.68 12.66 -7.56
CA ASN A 138 5.10 11.69 -6.57
C ASN A 138 5.29 10.30 -7.21
N GLY A 139 4.37 9.88 -8.09
CA GLY A 139 4.49 8.64 -8.85
C GLY A 139 5.75 8.57 -9.70
N VAL A 140 6.16 9.66 -10.34
CA VAL A 140 7.43 9.75 -11.08
C VAL A 140 8.63 9.64 -10.14
N ALA A 141 8.58 10.29 -8.96
CA ALA A 141 9.64 10.17 -7.96
C ALA A 141 9.77 8.72 -7.44
N MET A 142 8.63 8.06 -7.16
CA MET A 142 8.60 6.65 -6.78
C MET A 142 9.16 5.76 -7.89
N LEU A 143 8.81 6.01 -9.16
CA LEU A 143 9.35 5.26 -10.29
C LEU A 143 10.88 5.37 -10.38
N PHE A 144 11.43 6.58 -10.27
CA PHE A 144 12.87 6.75 -10.24
C PHE A 144 13.53 6.05 -9.04
N GLY A 145 12.94 6.15 -7.86
CA GLY A 145 13.40 5.44 -6.68
C GLY A 145 13.43 3.93 -6.90
N HIS A 146 12.38 3.37 -7.48
CA HIS A 146 12.29 1.96 -7.81
C HIS A 146 13.35 1.53 -8.85
N LEU A 147 13.46 2.26 -9.95
CA LEU A 147 14.42 1.96 -11.01
C LEU A 147 15.90 2.03 -10.56
N LEU A 148 16.20 2.88 -9.58
CA LEU A 148 17.55 3.01 -9.03
C LEU A 148 17.87 1.97 -7.95
N SER A 149 16.88 1.52 -7.19
CA SER A 149 17.11 0.66 -6.02
C SER A 149 16.61 -0.77 -6.19
N GLY A 150 15.64 -1.01 -7.07
CA GLY A 150 14.92 -2.28 -7.17
C GLY A 150 13.98 -2.56 -5.96
N CYS A 151 13.90 -1.63 -5.02
CA CYS A 151 13.09 -1.77 -3.81
C CYS A 151 11.64 -1.36 -4.04
N GLY A 152 10.76 -1.83 -3.18
CA GLY A 152 9.42 -1.27 -3.03
C GLY A 152 9.49 0.23 -2.72
N GLN A 153 8.47 0.99 -3.10
CA GLN A 153 8.44 2.43 -2.89
C GLN A 153 7.26 2.83 -2.02
N MET A 154 7.41 3.92 -1.30
CA MET A 154 6.36 4.48 -0.46
C MET A 154 5.96 5.85 -0.98
N PHE A 155 4.68 6.03 -1.24
CA PHE A 155 4.11 7.35 -1.48
C PHE A 155 4.20 8.20 -0.21
N SER A 156 4.67 9.43 -0.33
CA SER A 156 4.70 10.36 0.81
C SER A 156 4.66 11.82 0.36
N ASP A 157 3.76 12.57 0.96
CA ASP A 157 3.73 14.02 0.84
C ASP A 157 4.68 14.68 1.83
N ILE A 158 5.44 15.67 1.38
CA ILE A 158 6.20 16.55 2.27
C ILE A 158 5.21 17.56 2.85
N ARG A 159 4.90 17.44 4.14
CA ARG A 159 3.95 18.34 4.81
C ARG A 159 4.60 19.53 5.44
N THR A 160 5.74 19.35 6.10
CA THR A 160 6.43 20.45 6.76
C THR A 160 7.87 20.11 7.14
N TYR A 161 8.60 21.13 7.51
CA TYR A 161 9.89 21.00 8.18
C TYR A 161 9.76 21.47 9.63
N TRP A 162 10.15 20.62 10.55
CA TRP A 162 10.24 20.94 11.97
C TRP A 162 11.64 21.36 12.31
N SER A 163 11.84 22.66 12.56
CA SER A 163 13.15 23.14 13.03
C SER A 163 13.45 22.68 14.44
N PRO A 164 14.73 22.59 14.84
CA PRO A 164 15.11 22.26 16.21
C PRO A 164 14.41 23.13 17.26
N GLU A 165 14.32 24.44 16.99
CA GLU A 165 13.67 25.43 17.86
C GLU A 165 12.16 25.16 17.98
N ALA A 166 11.50 24.78 16.87
CA ALA A 166 10.09 24.46 16.88
C ALA A 166 9.82 23.19 17.71
N VAL A 167 10.63 22.15 17.53
CA VAL A 167 10.52 20.92 18.32
C VAL A 167 10.76 21.21 19.80
N LYS A 168 11.83 21.93 20.15
CA LYS A 168 12.11 22.29 21.54
C LYS A 168 10.97 23.09 22.18
N ARG A 169 10.42 24.08 21.45
CA ARG A 169 9.31 24.89 21.94
C ARG A 169 8.06 24.07 22.24
N VAL A 170 7.75 23.07 21.41
CA VAL A 170 6.52 22.28 21.54
C VAL A 170 6.68 21.10 22.50
N THR A 171 7.81 20.43 22.46
CA THR A 171 8.01 19.17 23.19
C THR A 171 8.90 19.30 24.43
N GLY A 172 9.63 20.41 24.56
CA GLY A 172 10.68 20.62 25.59
C GLY A 172 11.95 19.83 25.33
N LYS A 173 12.05 19.07 24.24
CA LYS A 173 13.19 18.20 23.94
C LYS A 173 14.09 18.79 22.86
N GLU A 174 15.40 18.58 23.02
CA GLU A 174 16.41 18.89 22.01
C GLU A 174 16.49 17.76 20.98
N LEU A 175 16.63 18.12 19.71
CA LEU A 175 16.96 17.17 18.66
C LEU A 175 18.46 16.81 18.69
N THR A 176 18.79 15.55 18.57
CA THR A 176 20.16 15.03 18.61
C THR A 176 20.42 14.09 17.43
N GLY A 177 21.67 13.69 17.25
CA GLY A 177 22.06 12.74 16.22
C GLY A 177 21.75 13.27 14.81
N MET A 178 21.15 12.42 13.96
CA MET A 178 20.77 12.77 12.59
C MET A 178 19.68 13.85 12.54
N ALA A 179 18.83 13.93 13.53
CA ALA A 179 17.77 14.93 13.60
C ALA A 179 18.22 16.31 14.10
N LYS A 180 19.51 16.51 14.46
CA LYS A 180 20.02 17.75 15.05
C LYS A 180 19.72 19.02 14.26
N ASN A 181 19.58 18.90 12.95
CA ASN A 181 19.30 20.01 12.04
C ASN A 181 17.80 20.14 11.68
N GLY A 182 16.94 19.37 12.32
CA GLY A 182 15.49 19.38 12.07
C GLY A 182 14.99 18.06 11.46
N ILE A 183 13.67 18.01 11.21
CA ILE A 183 12.97 16.84 10.70
C ILE A 183 12.09 17.27 9.53
N ILE A 184 12.19 16.57 8.43
CA ILE A 184 11.21 16.66 7.34
C ILE A 184 10.04 15.72 7.70
N HIS A 185 8.86 16.30 7.82
CA HIS A 185 7.63 15.55 8.09
C HIS A 185 7.02 15.06 6.79
N LEU A 186 7.08 13.77 6.60
CA LEU A 186 6.44 13.06 5.49
C LEU A 186 5.17 12.41 6.00
N ILE A 187 4.13 12.41 5.18
CA ILE A 187 2.86 11.77 5.49
C ILE A 187 2.29 11.10 4.24
N ASN A 188 1.75 9.90 4.44
CA ASN A 188 0.79 9.29 3.53
C ASN A 188 -0.52 9.09 4.29
N SER A 189 -1.64 9.42 3.69
CA SER A 189 -2.97 9.20 4.29
C SER A 189 -3.43 7.74 4.18
N GLY A 190 -2.79 6.96 3.32
CA GLY A 190 -3.10 5.57 3.06
C GLY A 190 -2.03 4.61 3.54
N ALA A 191 -1.91 3.51 2.83
CA ALA A 191 -0.99 2.44 3.15
C ALA A 191 0.44 2.72 2.67
N THR A 192 1.38 2.03 3.28
CA THR A 192 2.78 2.02 2.87
C THR A 192 3.15 0.64 2.33
N THR A 193 4.23 0.55 1.57
CA THR A 193 4.77 -0.75 1.15
C THR A 193 5.12 -1.61 2.37
N LEU A 194 4.85 -2.91 2.28
CA LEU A 194 5.14 -3.86 3.36
C LEU A 194 6.65 -4.10 3.54
N ASP A 195 7.45 -3.76 2.55
CA ASP A 195 8.92 -3.82 2.64
C ASP A 195 9.49 -2.84 3.67
N ALA A 196 8.75 -1.79 4.02
CA ALA A 196 9.21 -0.71 4.89
C ALA A 196 9.02 -0.99 6.40
N THR A 197 8.88 -2.24 6.81
CA THR A 197 8.70 -2.61 8.21
C THR A 197 9.96 -2.49 9.06
N GLY A 198 11.15 -2.48 8.43
CA GLY A 198 12.44 -2.51 9.11
C GLY A 198 12.85 -3.90 9.59
N GLU A 199 12.16 -4.95 9.15
CA GLU A 199 12.48 -6.34 9.52
C GLU A 199 13.47 -7.01 8.56
N SER A 200 13.66 -6.47 7.36
CA SER A 200 14.74 -6.90 6.48
C SER A 200 16.06 -6.24 6.88
N HIS A 201 17.17 -6.96 6.78
CA HIS A 201 18.49 -6.50 7.22
C HIS A 201 19.55 -6.72 6.14
N ASN A 202 20.53 -5.82 6.08
CA ASN A 202 21.72 -5.97 5.24
C ASN A 202 22.72 -6.94 5.85
N GLU A 203 23.85 -7.17 5.19
CA GLU A 203 24.93 -8.05 5.68
C GLU A 203 25.53 -7.58 7.02
N ALA A 204 25.46 -6.30 7.32
CA ALA A 204 25.91 -5.73 8.60
C ALA A 204 24.89 -5.90 9.73
N GLY A 205 23.72 -6.45 9.44
CA GLY A 205 22.62 -6.60 10.41
C GLY A 205 21.82 -5.32 10.65
N GLU A 206 21.97 -4.32 9.80
CA GLU A 206 21.23 -3.06 9.90
C GLU A 206 19.90 -3.16 9.14
N PRO A 207 18.81 -2.59 9.67
CA PRO A 207 17.52 -2.56 8.97
C PRO A 207 17.64 -1.86 7.61
N CYS A 208 17.15 -2.51 6.56
CA CYS A 208 17.14 -1.95 5.21
C CYS A 208 15.92 -2.43 4.43
N MET A 209 15.58 -1.74 3.36
CA MET A 209 14.73 -2.30 2.31
C MET A 209 15.63 -3.02 1.31
N LYS A 210 15.20 -4.19 0.84
CA LYS A 210 15.93 -4.99 -0.13
C LYS A 210 15.28 -4.91 -1.51
N PRO A 211 16.06 -4.92 -2.59
CA PRO A 211 15.50 -5.17 -3.92
C PRO A 211 14.93 -6.59 -3.98
N ASN A 212 13.96 -6.81 -4.86
CA ASN A 212 13.25 -8.10 -4.93
C ASN A 212 14.20 -9.31 -5.14
N TRP A 213 15.31 -9.14 -5.84
CA TRP A 213 16.31 -10.22 -6.07
C TRP A 213 17.17 -10.56 -4.83
N GLU A 214 17.13 -9.73 -3.79
CA GLU A 214 17.80 -9.99 -2.50
C GLU A 214 16.82 -10.39 -1.39
N MET A 215 15.50 -10.26 -1.64
CA MET A 215 14.48 -10.68 -0.72
C MET A 215 14.48 -12.20 -0.56
N THR A 216 14.24 -12.68 0.65
CA THR A 216 14.06 -14.08 0.97
C THR A 216 12.68 -14.34 1.56
N GLU A 217 12.22 -15.58 1.54
CA GLU A 217 10.96 -15.97 2.18
C GLU A 217 10.94 -15.62 3.69
N ALA A 218 12.12 -15.64 4.34
CA ALA A 218 12.24 -15.24 5.74
C ALA A 218 12.03 -13.73 5.92
N ASP A 219 12.52 -12.90 4.99
CA ASP A 219 12.27 -11.46 4.99
C ASP A 219 10.78 -11.18 4.78
N VAL A 220 10.14 -11.89 3.84
CA VAL A 220 8.68 -11.77 3.58
C VAL A 220 7.88 -12.12 4.84
N GLU A 221 8.19 -13.25 5.47
CA GLU A 221 7.50 -13.67 6.69
C GLU A 221 7.69 -12.67 7.84
N ALA A 222 8.89 -12.12 8.01
CA ALA A 222 9.19 -11.11 9.01
C ALA A 222 8.42 -9.82 8.76
N CYS A 223 8.39 -9.32 7.53
CA CYS A 223 7.61 -8.15 7.13
C CYS A 223 6.10 -8.33 7.38
N LEU A 224 5.54 -9.46 6.97
CA LEU A 224 4.12 -9.76 7.17
C LEU A 224 3.77 -9.88 8.65
N LYS A 225 4.63 -10.48 9.45
CA LYS A 225 4.43 -10.62 10.91
C LYS A 225 4.49 -9.28 11.64
N ALA A 226 5.28 -8.34 11.15
CA ALA A 226 5.38 -7.00 11.72
C ALA A 226 4.24 -6.07 11.27
N THR A 227 3.51 -6.44 10.23
CA THR A 227 2.41 -5.65 9.68
C THR A 227 1.13 -5.89 10.47
N THR A 228 0.43 -4.81 10.81
CA THR A 228 -0.89 -4.89 11.46
C THR A 228 -1.93 -4.20 10.57
N TRP A 229 -2.99 -4.92 10.28
CA TRP A 229 -4.09 -4.46 9.45
C TRP A 229 -5.27 -4.01 10.29
N TYR A 230 -5.83 -2.87 9.95
CA TYR A 230 -7.02 -2.33 10.60
C TYR A 230 -8.07 -1.97 9.56
N PRO A 231 -9.33 -2.36 9.74
CA PRO A 231 -10.40 -1.82 8.93
C PRO A 231 -10.54 -0.34 9.27
N ALA A 232 -10.32 0.53 8.29
CA ALA A 232 -10.45 1.96 8.45
C ALA A 232 -11.41 2.51 7.42
N THR A 233 -12.43 3.21 7.87
CA THR A 233 -13.26 4.03 6.99
C THR A 233 -12.70 5.44 7.01
N ILE A 234 -12.17 5.91 5.90
CA ILE A 234 -11.72 7.29 5.77
C ILE A 234 -12.97 8.14 5.60
N SER A 235 -13.24 9.01 6.57
CA SER A 235 -14.24 10.07 6.40
C SER A 235 -13.54 11.39 6.12
N VAL A 236 -14.14 12.20 5.27
CA VAL A 236 -13.63 13.52 4.87
C VAL A 236 -13.38 14.47 6.05
N GLU A 237 -13.97 14.21 7.18
CA GLU A 237 -13.83 15.01 8.41
C GLU A 237 -12.64 14.66 9.27
N ALA A 238 -11.83 13.86 8.80
CA ALA A 238 -10.92 13.57 9.55
C ALA A 238 -9.79 13.24 10.01
N VAL A 239 -9.34 13.19 10.47
CA VAL A 239 -8.60 12.64 11.60
C VAL A 239 -7.23 12.12 11.26
N SER A 240 -6.31 12.79 11.82
CA SER A 240 -5.00 12.22 12.19
C SER A 240 -5.17 10.78 12.68
N LEU A 241 -4.94 9.82 11.81
CA LEU A 241 -4.67 8.46 12.24
C LEU A 241 -3.36 8.51 13.03
N PRO A 242 -3.33 8.01 14.26
CA PRO A 242 -2.06 7.84 14.93
C PRO A 242 -1.26 6.84 14.11
N ILE A 243 -0.19 7.31 13.51
CA ILE A 243 0.82 6.49 12.86
C ILE A 243 1.50 5.71 13.98
N SER A 244 0.98 4.56 14.33
CA SER A 244 1.53 3.75 15.40
C SER A 244 2.33 2.55 14.90
N CYS A 245 2.81 2.56 13.66
CA CYS A 245 3.62 1.47 13.14
C CYS A 245 4.69 1.85 12.14
N LEU A 246 5.21 3.05 12.19
CA LEU A 246 6.49 3.32 11.57
C LEU A 246 7.52 3.50 12.68
N LYS A 247 8.25 2.45 13.02
CA LYS A 247 9.62 2.65 13.46
C LYS A 247 10.26 3.42 12.32
N ALA A 248 10.67 4.66 12.56
CA ALA A 248 11.34 5.45 11.57
C ALA A 248 12.55 4.66 11.06
N VAL A 249 12.45 4.17 9.83
CA VAL A 249 13.60 3.63 9.14
C VAL A 249 14.44 4.84 8.76
N CYS A 250 15.44 5.12 9.57
CA CYS A 250 16.46 6.08 9.20
C CYS A 250 17.29 5.43 8.09
N LEU A 251 17.10 5.87 6.86
CA LEU A 251 18.04 5.59 5.80
C LEU A 251 19.37 6.22 6.20
N SER A 252 20.36 5.40 6.51
CA SER A 252 21.75 5.83 6.61
C SER A 252 22.27 6.16 5.23
N PRO A 253 23.13 7.19 5.06
CA PRO A 253 23.72 7.53 3.79
C PRO A 253 24.64 6.44 3.26
#